data_3b100e160a13ddc9891c3a5f14f7d78c
#
_entry.id   3b100e160a13ddc9891c3a5f14f7d78c
#
_cell.length_a   1.000
_cell.length_b   1.000
_cell.length_c   1.000
_cell.angle_alpha   90.00
_cell.angle_beta   90.00
_cell.angle_gamma   90.00
#
_symmetry.space_group_name_H-M   'P 1'
#
loop_
_entity.id
_entity.type
_entity.pdbx_description
1 polymer ?
#
loop_
_entity_poly.entity_id
_entity_poly.type
_entity_poly.pdbx_seq_one_letter_code
_entity_poly.pdbx_strand_id
1 'polypeptide(L)'
;MNLPQPVNTPATPDLGIRVIYMLIFAVVFWLLCWILAATTIVQLVVRLLNGRPHADLVRFGASLARYTRQVIEFLTFVTELAPYPFAPWPTEG
;
A
#
# COMPACT_ATOMS: atom_id res chain seq x y z
N MET A 1 12.26 8.30 34.26
CA MET A 1 11.93 8.42 33.68
C MET A 1 11.28 8.67 33.18
N ASN A 2 11.45 8.58 33.16
CA ASN A 2 10.74 8.68 32.63
C ASN A 2 10.33 8.62 31.90
N LEU A 3 10.25 8.42 31.54
CA LEU A 3 9.77 8.39 30.82
C LEU A 3 9.12 8.22 30.23
N PRO A 4 9.03 8.19 30.08
CA PRO A 4 8.43 7.91 29.45
C PRO A 4 7.66 7.80 28.99
N GLN A 5 7.44 7.63 29.37
CA GLN A 5 6.74 7.35 28.86
C GLN A 5 6.06 7.63 27.92
N PRO A 6 6.24 8.09 27.44
CA PRO A 6 5.65 8.39 26.21
C PRO A 6 5.14 7.26 25.49
N VAL A 7 5.63 6.30 25.80
CA VAL A 7 5.28 5.05 25.30
C VAL A 7 3.83 4.85 25.21
N ASN A 8 3.16 5.41 26.14
CA ASN A 8 1.73 5.18 26.28
C ASN A 8 0.89 6.24 25.64
N THR A 9 1.47 6.97 24.72
CA THR A 9 0.72 7.97 23.98
C THR A 9 -0.39 7.30 23.21
N PRO A 10 -1.64 7.71 23.39
CA PRO A 10 -2.75 7.05 22.72
C PRO A 10 -2.70 7.18 21.20
N ALA A 11 -2.01 8.18 20.71
CA ALA A 11 -2.00 8.44 19.28
C ALA A 11 -1.14 7.44 18.49
N THR A 12 -0.23 6.75 19.15
CA THR A 12 0.65 5.82 18.45
C THR A 12 0.34 4.40 18.87
N PRO A 13 0.29 3.48 17.93
CA PRO A 13 0.03 2.08 18.28
C PRO A 13 1.19 1.51 19.06
N ASP A 14 0.85 0.57 19.90
CA ASP A 14 1.84 -0.24 20.56
C ASP A 14 2.69 -0.98 19.53
N LEU A 15 3.96 -1.17 19.82
CA LEU A 15 4.87 -1.83 18.89
C LEU A 15 4.41 -3.25 18.57
N GLY A 16 3.87 -3.98 19.55
CA GLY A 16 3.37 -5.32 19.30
C GLY A 16 2.25 -5.34 18.29
N ILE A 17 1.31 -4.41 18.43
CA ILE A 17 0.20 -4.29 17.47
C ILE A 17 0.74 -3.87 16.11
N ARG A 18 1.70 -2.95 16.10
CA ARG A 18 2.29 -2.50 14.85
C ARG A 18 2.97 -3.64 14.11
N VAL A 19 3.66 -4.52 14.84
CA VAL A 19 4.30 -5.68 14.23
C VAL A 19 3.28 -6.56 13.55
N ILE A 20 2.13 -6.77 14.17
CA ILE A 20 1.06 -7.55 13.57
C ILE A 20 0.60 -6.91 12.27
N TYR A 21 0.36 -5.59 12.27
CA TYR A 21 -0.02 -4.89 11.06
C TYR A 21 1.07 -4.97 9.99
N MET A 22 2.33 -4.86 10.40
CA MET A 22 3.43 -4.96 9.45
C MET A 22 3.48 -6.32 8.78
N LEU A 23 3.22 -7.39 9.53
CA LEU A 23 3.17 -8.72 8.95
C LEU A 23 2.01 -8.85 7.96
N ILE A 24 0.85 -8.29 8.32
CA ILE A 24 -0.30 -8.27 7.42
C ILE A 24 0.06 -7.55 6.13
N PHE A 25 0.67 -6.38 6.23
CA PHE A 25 0.99 -5.60 5.05
C PHE A 25 2.18 -6.15 4.28
N ALA A 26 3.03 -6.94 4.91
CA ALA A 26 4.05 -7.67 4.16
C ALA A 26 3.40 -8.70 3.23
N VAL A 27 2.38 -9.40 3.73
CA VAL A 27 1.62 -10.33 2.89
C VAL A 27 0.86 -9.56 1.82
N VAL A 28 0.27 -8.43 2.17
CA VAL A 28 -0.42 -7.57 1.20
C VAL A 28 0.55 -7.13 0.11
N PHE A 29 1.76 -6.75 0.49
CA PHE A 29 2.76 -6.33 -0.49
C PHE A 29 3.11 -7.46 -1.45
N TRP A 30 3.22 -8.67 -0.93
CA TRP A 30 3.46 -9.84 -1.77
C TRP A 30 2.32 -10.02 -2.77
N LEU A 31 1.07 -9.89 -2.31
CA LEU A 31 -0.08 -9.97 -3.21
C LEU A 31 -0.08 -8.83 -4.23
N LEU A 32 0.35 -7.64 -3.81
CA LEU A 32 0.46 -6.50 -4.73
C LEU A 32 1.42 -6.79 -5.88
N CYS A 33 2.48 -7.52 -5.62
CA CYS A 33 3.41 -7.88 -6.68
C CYS A 33 2.72 -8.74 -7.74
N TRP A 34 1.87 -9.67 -7.32
CA TRP A 34 1.11 -10.49 -8.26
C TRP A 34 0.10 -9.67 -9.03
N ILE A 35 -0.60 -8.76 -8.35
CA ILE A 35 -1.57 -7.89 -9.01
C ILE A 35 -0.85 -6.99 -10.02
N LEU A 36 0.30 -6.47 -9.65
CA LEU A 36 1.08 -5.64 -10.55
C LEU A 36 1.53 -6.43 -11.77
N ALA A 37 2.01 -7.65 -11.57
CA ALA A 37 2.44 -8.49 -12.69
C ALA A 37 1.28 -8.75 -13.63
N ALA A 38 0.12 -9.12 -13.09
CA ALA A 38 -1.06 -9.38 -13.91
C ALA A 38 -1.48 -8.13 -14.68
N THR A 39 -1.53 -6.99 -14.02
CA THR A 39 -1.90 -5.74 -14.65
C THR A 39 -0.93 -5.37 -15.76
N THR A 40 0.36 -5.56 -15.51
CA THR A 40 1.40 -5.27 -16.49
C THR A 40 1.21 -6.12 -17.75
N ILE A 41 0.97 -7.41 -17.56
CA ILE A 41 0.78 -8.31 -18.69
C ILE A 41 -0.46 -7.92 -19.49
N VAL A 42 -1.58 -7.65 -18.80
CA VAL A 42 -2.81 -7.27 -19.47
C VAL A 42 -2.62 -5.97 -20.25
N GLN A 43 -1.99 -4.98 -19.64
CA GLN A 43 -1.74 -3.69 -20.32
C GLN A 43 -0.84 -3.85 -21.53
N LEU A 44 0.17 -4.70 -21.42
CA LEU A 44 1.05 -4.96 -22.55
C LEU A 44 0.28 -5.57 -23.71
N VAL A 45 -0.56 -6.57 -23.42
CA VAL A 45 -1.37 -7.20 -24.46
C VAL A 45 -2.32 -6.19 -25.09
N VAL A 46 -2.99 -5.39 -24.26
CA VAL A 46 -3.93 -4.39 -24.77
C VAL A 46 -3.20 -3.38 -25.63
N ARG A 47 -2.02 -2.92 -25.20
CA ARG A 47 -1.22 -1.97 -25.97
C ARG A 47 -0.81 -2.55 -27.32
N LEU A 48 -0.43 -3.81 -27.34
CA LEU A 48 -0.01 -4.46 -28.58
C LEU A 48 -1.19 -4.65 -29.54
N LEU A 49 -2.37 -4.95 -29.03
CA LEU A 49 -3.54 -5.21 -29.87
C LEU A 49 -4.23 -3.92 -30.30
N ASN A 50 -4.31 -2.93 -29.43
CA ASN A 50 -5.12 -1.74 -29.67
C ASN A 50 -4.30 -0.47 -29.88
N GLY A 51 -2.99 -0.56 -29.76
CA GLY A 51 -2.12 0.58 -29.96
C GLY A 51 -1.97 1.50 -28.76
N ARG A 52 -2.76 1.28 -27.72
CA ARG A 52 -2.67 2.10 -26.50
C ARG A 52 -3.19 1.30 -25.31
N PRO A 53 -2.76 1.66 -24.08
CA PRO A 53 -3.23 0.97 -22.90
C PRO A 53 -4.71 1.25 -22.62
N HIS A 54 -5.32 0.38 -21.86
CA HIS A 54 -6.70 0.57 -21.44
C HIS A 54 -6.74 1.68 -20.38
N ALA A 55 -7.61 2.66 -20.57
CA ALA A 55 -7.64 3.85 -19.73
C ALA A 55 -7.98 3.53 -18.27
N ASP A 56 -8.93 2.61 -18.05
CA ASP A 56 -9.31 2.26 -16.68
C ASP A 56 -8.18 1.56 -15.93
N LEU A 57 -7.42 0.75 -16.64
CA LEU A 57 -6.27 0.08 -16.03
C LEU A 57 -5.13 1.04 -15.75
N VAL A 58 -4.99 2.11 -16.54
CA VAL A 58 -4.02 3.16 -16.25
C VAL A 58 -4.39 3.83 -14.92
N ARG A 59 -5.66 4.17 -14.73
CA ARG A 59 -6.10 4.76 -13.47
C ARG A 59 -5.94 3.80 -12.30
N PHE A 60 -6.24 2.52 -12.51
CA PHE A 60 -6.04 1.52 -11.48
C PHE A 60 -4.55 1.42 -11.11
N GLY A 61 -3.67 1.41 -12.11
CA GLY A 61 -2.23 1.37 -11.86
C GLY A 61 -1.75 2.57 -11.06
N ALA A 62 -2.28 3.75 -11.35
CA ALA A 62 -1.92 4.94 -10.59
C ALA A 62 -2.37 4.83 -9.14
N SER A 63 -3.59 4.32 -8.89
CA SER A 63 -4.06 4.09 -7.53
C SER A 63 -3.24 3.01 -6.83
N LEU A 64 -2.90 1.96 -7.55
CA LEU A 64 -2.09 0.89 -7.02
C LEU A 64 -0.70 1.40 -6.60
N ALA A 65 -0.12 2.29 -7.41
CA ALA A 65 1.17 2.88 -7.09
C ALA A 65 1.09 3.70 -5.81
N ARG A 66 0.03 4.48 -5.65
CA ARG A 66 -0.16 5.26 -4.42
C ARG A 66 -0.37 4.36 -3.21
N TYR A 67 -1.14 3.29 -3.37
CA TYR A 67 -1.36 2.35 -2.29
C TYR A 67 -0.06 1.63 -1.90
N THR A 68 0.71 1.20 -2.88
CA THR A 68 1.99 0.55 -2.64
C THR A 68 2.93 1.47 -1.90
N ARG A 69 2.93 2.75 -2.25
CA ARG A 69 3.72 3.73 -1.53
C ARG A 69 3.30 3.82 -0.07
N GLN A 70 1.99 3.83 0.20
CA GLN A 70 1.50 3.86 1.57
C GLN A 70 1.95 2.63 2.35
N VAL A 71 1.92 1.46 1.72
CA VAL A 71 2.37 0.23 2.36
C VAL A 71 3.85 0.31 2.69
N ILE A 72 4.66 0.76 1.74
CA ILE A 72 6.10 0.89 1.96
C ILE A 72 6.37 1.88 3.10
N GLU A 73 5.68 3.02 3.09
CA GLU A 73 5.87 4.01 4.14
C GLU A 73 5.48 3.47 5.51
N PHE A 74 4.44 2.66 5.57
CA PHE A 74 4.04 2.06 6.84
C PHE A 74 5.06 1.02 7.29
N LEU A 75 5.53 0.17 6.39
CA LEU A 75 6.48 -0.88 6.74
C LEU A 75 7.83 -0.32 7.17
N THR A 76 8.20 0.84 6.65
CA THR A 76 9.50 1.44 6.96
C THR A 76 9.43 2.54 8.02
N PHE A 77 8.30 2.66 8.69
CA PHE A 77 8.10 3.63 9.77
C PHE A 77 8.09 5.09 9.32
N VAL A 78 7.88 5.34 8.04
CA VAL A 78 7.71 6.70 7.56
C VAL A 78 6.40 7.28 8.08
N THR A 79 5.37 6.45 8.18
CA THR A 79 4.08 6.87 8.70
C THR A 79 3.58 5.89 9.75
N GLU A 80 2.72 6.40 10.63
CA GLU A 80 2.02 5.56 11.59
C GLU A 80 0.62 5.18 11.11
N LEU A 81 0.21 5.71 9.97
CA LEU A 81 -1.14 5.47 9.45
C LEU A 81 -1.17 4.19 8.65
N ALA A 82 -2.05 3.26 9.06
CA ALA A 82 -2.20 2.01 8.32
C ALA A 82 -2.92 2.29 7.00
N PRO A 83 -2.46 1.66 5.90
CA PRO A 83 -3.13 1.84 4.61
C PRO A 83 -4.48 1.12 4.56
N TYR A 84 -5.13 1.19 3.41
CA TYR A 84 -6.34 0.43 3.15
C TYR A 84 -6.13 -1.05 3.58
N PRO A 85 -7.09 -1.71 4.17
CA PRO A 85 -8.46 -1.28 4.40
C PRO A 85 -8.69 -0.47 5.67
N PHE A 86 -7.65 -0.08 6.36
CA PHE A 86 -7.77 0.69 7.60
C PHE A 86 -7.85 2.19 7.33
N ALA A 87 -7.70 2.58 6.08
CA ALA A 87 -7.83 3.95 5.61
C ALA A 87 -8.50 3.91 4.23
N PRO A 88 -8.98 5.03 3.71
CA PRO A 88 -9.61 5.03 2.39
C PRO A 88 -8.65 4.62 1.29
N TRP A 89 -9.18 3.97 0.27
CA TRP A 89 -8.39 3.61 -0.90
C TRP A 89 -7.95 4.88 -1.65
N PRO A 90 -6.67 4.97 -2.05
CA PRO A 90 -6.19 6.17 -2.73
C PRO A 90 -6.60 6.17 -4.20
N THR A 91 -7.70 6.85 -4.51
CA THR A 91 -8.21 6.91 -5.87
C THR A 91 -7.70 8.12 -6.63
N GLU A 92 -7.43 9.21 -5.94
CA GLU A 92 -6.96 10.44 -6.55
C GLU A 92 -5.61 10.82 -6.01
N GLY A 93 -4.82 11.40 -6.82
CA GLY A 93 -3.46 11.76 -6.48
C GLY A 93 -3.32 12.73 -5.36
#